data_90b2515b4634b482d6481b4a63cd9d9d
#
_entry.id   90b2515b4634b482d6481b4a63cd9d9d
#
_cell.length_a   1.000
_cell.length_b   1.000
_cell.length_c   1.000
_cell.angle_alpha   90.00
_cell.angle_beta   90.00
_cell.angle_gamma   90.00
#
_symmetry.space_group_name_H-M   'P 1'
#
loop_
_entity.id
_entity.type
_entity.pdbx_description
1 polymer ?
#
loop_
_entity_poly.entity_id
_entity_poly.type
_entity_poly.pdbx_seq_one_letter_code
_entity_poly.pdbx_strand_id
1 'polypeptide(L)'
;MIGNSDNEHKAPFLFHSSMNYSFRNNLSAGAGIGVEFYNETYLPVFANLLYKFNNRKVSPFVSLQAGYLIALVNKTRISGGYYPYDYLSSYWPQPITRDNLDAQGGFLINPSAGLFFKTSHGYGIALSAGYRFHQLRFSDNSDYKLRADYNRLSIKLGILFH
;
A
#
# COMPACT_ATOMS: atom_id res chain seq x y z
N MET A 1 -0.57 -5.60 8.13
CA MET A 1 0.36 -4.46 8.17
C MET A 1 0.39 -3.87 9.57
N ILE A 2 1.57 -3.46 10.04
CA ILE A 2 1.78 -2.81 11.33
C ILE A 2 2.23 -1.39 11.01
N GLY A 3 1.50 -0.38 11.48
CA GLY A 3 1.81 1.04 11.27
C GLY A 3 2.59 1.64 12.44
N ASN A 4 3.12 2.84 12.26
CA ASN A 4 3.78 3.61 13.32
C ASN A 4 2.74 4.24 14.26
N SER A 5 3.15 4.64 15.48
CA SER A 5 2.30 5.07 16.60
C SER A 5 1.35 6.26 16.35
N ASP A 6 1.54 7.01 15.27
CA ASP A 6 0.70 8.15 14.91
C ASP A 6 -0.47 7.81 13.96
N ASN A 7 -0.58 6.56 13.52
CA ASN A 7 -1.69 6.10 12.70
C ASN A 7 -2.61 5.20 13.53
N GLU A 8 -3.92 5.43 13.47
CA GLU A 8 -4.94 4.58 14.08
C GLU A 8 -4.59 3.09 13.92
N HIS A 9 -4.66 2.33 15.01
CA HIS A 9 -4.23 0.94 15.17
C HIS A 9 -4.97 -0.10 14.30
N LYS A 10 -5.41 0.26 13.09
CA LYS A 10 -6.07 -0.65 12.16
C LYS A 10 -5.07 -1.18 11.14
N ALA A 11 -4.77 -2.47 11.22
CA ALA A 11 -4.03 -3.16 10.17
C ALA A 11 -4.92 -3.26 8.92
N PRO A 12 -4.62 -2.55 7.82
CA PRO A 12 -5.46 -2.61 6.64
C PRO A 12 -5.35 -3.98 5.98
N PHE A 13 -6.49 -4.47 5.51
CA PHE A 13 -6.55 -5.67 4.70
C PHE A 13 -6.28 -5.32 3.24
N LEU A 14 -5.45 -6.14 2.58
CA LEU A 14 -5.01 -5.94 1.20
C LEU A 14 -5.26 -7.20 0.41
N PHE A 15 -5.91 -7.06 -0.72
CA PHE A 15 -6.05 -8.14 -1.69
C PHE A 15 -5.40 -7.71 -3.02
N HIS A 16 -4.46 -8.54 -3.52
CA HIS A 16 -3.76 -8.28 -4.76
C HIS A 16 -3.86 -9.49 -5.69
N SER A 17 -4.04 -9.21 -6.98
CA SER A 17 -3.92 -10.20 -8.05
C SER A 17 -2.87 -9.71 -9.05
N SER A 18 -2.00 -10.61 -9.51
CA SER A 18 -0.95 -10.25 -10.47
C SER A 18 -0.71 -11.38 -11.47
N MET A 19 -0.42 -11.00 -12.70
CA MET A 19 0.05 -11.91 -13.75
C MET A 19 1.53 -11.65 -13.99
N ASN A 20 2.34 -12.71 -13.97
CA ASN A 20 3.78 -12.61 -14.12
C ASN A 20 4.25 -13.55 -15.23
N TYR A 21 5.12 -13.05 -16.08
CA TYR A 21 5.84 -13.85 -17.06
C TYR A 21 7.20 -14.26 -16.49
N SER A 22 7.51 -15.55 -16.51
CA SER A 22 8.77 -16.08 -15.98
C SER A 22 9.80 -16.24 -17.09
N PHE A 23 10.90 -15.55 -16.95
CA PHE A 23 12.06 -15.65 -17.84
C PHE A 23 12.93 -16.86 -17.45
N ARG A 24 13.83 -17.25 -18.36
CA ARG A 24 14.69 -18.43 -18.20
C ARG A 24 15.66 -18.33 -17.00
N ASN A 25 15.92 -17.12 -16.50
CA ASN A 25 16.93 -16.85 -15.46
C ASN A 25 16.33 -16.73 -14.04
N ASN A 26 15.27 -17.47 -13.71
CA ASN A 26 14.58 -17.36 -12.41
C ASN A 26 13.98 -15.96 -12.12
N LEU A 27 14.01 -15.08 -13.10
CA LEU A 27 13.41 -13.75 -13.04
C LEU A 27 11.99 -13.85 -13.57
N SER A 28 11.07 -13.18 -12.92
CA SER A 28 9.69 -13.00 -13.39
C SER A 28 9.33 -11.53 -13.33
N ALA A 29 8.66 -11.04 -14.37
CA ALA A 29 8.12 -9.69 -14.41
C ALA A 29 6.64 -9.72 -14.77
N GLY A 30 5.88 -8.81 -14.24
CA GLY A 30 4.45 -8.76 -14.49
C GLY A 30 3.79 -7.50 -14.01
N ALA A 31 2.47 -7.50 -14.07
CA ALA A 31 1.63 -6.43 -13.59
C ALA A 31 0.50 -6.98 -12.72
N GLY A 32 -0.04 -6.15 -11.85
CA GLY A 32 -1.12 -6.54 -10.97
C GLY A 32 -1.97 -5.36 -10.57
N ILE A 33 -3.13 -5.72 -10.05
CA ILE A 33 -4.10 -4.83 -9.45
C ILE A 33 -4.51 -5.35 -8.09
N GLY A 34 -5.09 -4.50 -7.27
CA GLY A 34 -5.58 -4.94 -5.97
C GLY A 34 -6.66 -4.04 -5.42
N VAL A 35 -7.10 -4.35 -4.23
CA VAL A 35 -7.99 -3.50 -3.42
C VAL A 35 -7.39 -3.39 -2.03
N GLU A 36 -7.35 -2.19 -1.52
CA GLU A 36 -6.82 -1.86 -0.20
C GLU A 36 -7.88 -1.14 0.60
N PHE A 37 -8.21 -1.73 1.75
CA PHE A 37 -9.20 -1.20 2.67
C PHE A 37 -8.47 -0.45 3.79
N TYR A 38 -8.39 0.86 3.64
CA TYR A 38 -8.03 1.82 4.69
C TYR A 38 -9.29 2.47 5.25
N ASN A 39 -9.18 3.68 5.79
CA ASN A 39 -10.36 4.52 6.02
C ASN A 39 -11.07 4.85 4.71
N GLU A 40 -10.34 4.81 3.60
CA GLU A 40 -10.80 4.92 2.22
C GLU A 40 -10.37 3.69 1.44
N THR A 41 -11.08 3.40 0.35
CA THR A 41 -10.75 2.28 -0.53
C THR A 41 -9.86 2.77 -1.66
N TYR A 42 -8.70 2.13 -1.81
CA TYR A 42 -7.75 2.40 -2.88
C TYR A 42 -7.60 1.21 -3.80
N LEU A 43 -7.38 1.51 -5.09
CA LEU A 43 -7.07 0.54 -6.13
C LEU A 43 -5.58 0.68 -6.50
N PRO A 44 -4.67 -0.16 -6.00
CA PRO A 44 -3.30 -0.21 -6.46
C PRO A 44 -3.22 -0.85 -7.84
N VAL A 45 -2.51 -0.19 -8.75
CA VAL A 45 -2.06 -0.74 -10.03
C VAL A 45 -0.54 -0.73 -9.98
N PHE A 46 0.10 -1.89 -10.18
CA PHE A 46 1.53 -2.02 -9.99
C PHE A 46 2.20 -2.96 -11.00
N ALA A 47 3.45 -2.67 -11.32
CA ALA A 47 4.38 -3.60 -11.93
C ALA A 47 5.06 -4.42 -10.82
N ASN A 48 5.41 -5.66 -11.13
CA ASN A 48 6.04 -6.60 -10.20
C ASN A 48 7.27 -7.23 -10.86
N LEU A 49 8.39 -7.20 -10.15
CA LEU A 49 9.62 -7.92 -10.47
C LEU A 49 9.87 -8.92 -9.34
N LEU A 50 10.11 -10.19 -9.70
CA LEU A 50 10.37 -11.26 -8.75
C LEU A 50 11.56 -12.07 -9.21
N TYR A 51 12.53 -12.30 -8.31
CA TYR A 51 13.68 -13.13 -8.55
C TYR A 51 13.71 -14.29 -7.56
N LYS A 52 13.73 -15.54 -8.05
CA LYS A 52 13.87 -16.78 -7.25
C LYS A 52 15.33 -17.18 -7.24
N PHE A 53 15.89 -17.43 -6.08
CA PHE A 53 17.29 -17.85 -5.96
C PHE A 53 17.53 -19.30 -6.40
N ASN A 54 16.51 -20.15 -6.33
CA ASN A 54 16.58 -21.53 -6.80
C ASN A 54 15.21 -22.03 -7.27
N ASN A 55 15.16 -23.24 -7.87
CA ASN A 55 13.92 -23.91 -8.32
C ASN A 55 13.61 -25.18 -7.52
N ARG A 56 13.98 -25.24 -6.24
CA ARG A 56 13.70 -26.39 -5.36
C ARG A 56 12.27 -26.31 -4.80
N LYS A 57 11.90 -27.35 -4.01
CA LYS A 57 10.59 -27.39 -3.32
C LYS A 57 10.34 -26.17 -2.46
N VAL A 58 11.40 -25.66 -1.83
CA VAL A 58 11.40 -24.38 -1.09
C VAL A 58 12.39 -23.46 -1.76
N SER A 59 11.92 -22.33 -2.25
CA SER A 59 12.71 -21.35 -3.02
C SER A 59 12.64 -19.99 -2.36
N PRO A 60 13.75 -19.48 -1.82
CA PRO A 60 13.79 -18.08 -1.41
C PRO A 60 13.61 -17.17 -2.63
N PHE A 61 12.94 -16.05 -2.42
CA PHE A 61 12.76 -15.05 -3.46
C PHE A 61 12.83 -13.63 -2.90
N VAL A 62 13.15 -12.69 -3.76
CA VAL A 62 12.97 -11.27 -3.54
C VAL A 62 12.02 -10.72 -4.59
N SER A 63 11.24 -9.73 -4.23
CA SER A 63 10.36 -9.06 -5.17
C SER A 63 10.31 -7.56 -4.93
N LEU A 64 10.07 -6.82 -5.99
CA LEU A 64 9.86 -5.39 -6.00
C LEU A 64 8.54 -5.10 -6.70
N GLN A 65 7.62 -4.45 -6.01
CA GLN A 65 6.40 -3.92 -6.59
C GLN A 65 6.50 -2.39 -6.63
N ALA A 66 6.21 -1.80 -7.77
CA ALA A 66 6.15 -0.36 -7.96
C ALA A 66 4.91 0.01 -8.76
N GLY A 67 4.20 1.05 -8.36
CA GLY A 67 2.95 1.40 -9.00
C GLY A 67 2.30 2.67 -8.45
N TYR A 68 1.01 2.76 -8.67
CA TYR A 68 0.20 3.91 -8.28
C TYR A 68 -1.08 3.46 -7.58
N LEU A 69 -1.46 4.20 -6.54
CA LEU A 69 -2.70 4.05 -5.80
C LEU A 69 -3.74 4.98 -6.38
N ILE A 70 -4.85 4.46 -6.83
CA ILE A 70 -5.99 5.23 -7.32
C ILE A 70 -7.03 5.28 -6.20
N ALA A 71 -7.42 6.46 -5.76
CA ALA A 71 -8.50 6.62 -4.78
C ALA A 71 -9.85 6.33 -5.45
N LEU A 72 -10.64 5.42 -4.88
CA LEU A 72 -11.98 5.08 -5.39
C LEU A 72 -13.08 5.97 -4.79
N VAL A 73 -12.80 6.63 -3.66
CA VAL A 73 -13.73 7.54 -2.98
C VAL A 73 -13.09 8.90 -2.86
N ASN A 74 -13.69 9.91 -3.47
CA ASN A 74 -13.11 11.27 -3.57
C ASN A 74 -13.41 12.19 -2.38
N LYS A 75 -14.05 11.73 -1.31
CA LYS A 75 -14.45 12.62 -0.21
C LYS A 75 -13.97 12.08 1.13
N THR A 76 -12.87 12.64 1.62
CA THR A 76 -12.36 12.36 2.97
C THR A 76 -12.78 13.47 3.91
N ARG A 77 -13.45 13.12 4.99
CA ARG A 77 -13.65 14.02 6.14
C ARG A 77 -12.45 13.87 7.07
N ILE A 78 -11.55 14.82 7.06
CA ILE A 78 -10.52 14.91 8.07
C ILE A 78 -11.08 15.72 9.24
N SER A 79 -11.43 15.01 10.33
CA SER A 79 -11.71 15.66 11.61
C SER A 79 -10.38 16.19 12.14
N GLY A 80 -10.15 17.49 12.01
CA GLY A 80 -8.91 18.12 12.40
C GLY A 80 -8.68 18.05 13.90
N GLY A 81 -7.46 17.64 14.28
CA GLY A 81 -6.99 17.69 15.64
C GLY A 81 -6.93 19.15 16.16
N TYR A 82 -7.10 19.27 17.45
CA TYR A 82 -6.92 20.52 18.19
C TYR A 82 -5.53 21.13 17.93
N TYR A 83 -5.47 22.38 17.45
CA TYR A 83 -4.26 23.18 17.58
C TYR A 83 -4.25 23.83 18.96
N PRO A 84 -3.22 23.60 19.78
CA PRO A 84 -3.07 24.33 21.03
C PRO A 84 -2.60 25.77 20.76
N TYR A 85 -3.46 26.72 21.14
CA TYR A 85 -3.14 28.09 21.55
C TYR A 85 -2.54 29.06 20.54
N ASP A 86 -3.42 29.91 20.01
CA ASP A 86 -3.10 31.29 19.78
C ASP A 86 -3.66 32.13 20.98
N TYR A 87 -2.77 32.79 21.71
CA TYR A 87 -3.03 33.40 23.03
C TYR A 87 -3.89 34.67 22.99
N LEU A 88 -4.49 35.05 21.87
CA LEU A 88 -5.13 36.35 21.67
C LEU A 88 -6.58 36.34 21.19
N SER A 89 -7.24 35.24 21.07
CA SER A 89 -8.67 35.23 20.72
C SER A 89 -9.53 34.60 21.81
N SER A 90 -10.31 35.46 22.47
CA SER A 90 -11.33 35.11 23.48
C SER A 90 -12.54 34.38 22.90
N TYR A 91 -12.40 33.70 21.78
CA TYR A 91 -13.47 32.94 21.14
C TYR A 91 -13.15 31.44 21.15
N TRP A 92 -14.14 30.64 21.49
CA TRP A 92 -14.10 29.19 21.52
C TRP A 92 -13.45 28.61 20.25
N PRO A 93 -12.52 27.66 20.38
CA PRO A 93 -11.91 27.04 19.21
C PRO A 93 -12.99 26.31 18.40
N GLN A 94 -13.29 26.84 17.24
CA GLN A 94 -14.15 26.16 16.28
C GLN A 94 -13.36 24.97 15.70
N PRO A 95 -13.88 23.74 15.73
CA PRO A 95 -13.26 22.66 15.01
C PRO A 95 -13.26 23.00 13.52
N ILE A 96 -12.09 23.12 12.93
CA ILE A 96 -11.98 23.29 11.47
C ILE A 96 -12.28 21.94 10.84
N THR A 97 -13.55 21.67 10.60
CA THR A 97 -13.99 20.57 9.74
C THR A 97 -13.77 21.00 8.29
N ARG A 98 -12.66 20.54 7.69
CA ARG A 98 -12.50 20.62 6.23
C ARG A 98 -13.21 19.43 5.60
N ASP A 99 -14.39 19.66 5.11
CA ASP A 99 -15.33 18.63 4.63
C ASP A 99 -15.03 18.09 3.21
N ASN A 100 -14.03 18.61 2.48
CA ASN A 100 -13.84 18.26 1.07
C ASN A 100 -12.37 18.23 0.67
N LEU A 101 -11.57 17.29 1.23
CA LEU A 101 -10.26 17.00 0.67
C LEU A 101 -10.39 15.86 -0.34
N ASP A 102 -10.10 16.13 -1.60
CA ASP A 102 -10.07 15.13 -2.65
C ASP A 102 -8.78 14.30 -2.56
N ALA A 103 -8.94 13.01 -2.30
CA ALA A 103 -7.82 12.05 -2.32
C ALA A 103 -7.40 11.80 -3.76
N GLN A 104 -6.19 12.19 -4.15
CA GLN A 104 -5.69 12.06 -5.52
C GLN A 104 -4.89 10.77 -5.76
N GLY A 105 -4.74 9.92 -4.75
CA GLY A 105 -3.89 8.74 -4.83
C GLY A 105 -2.41 9.08 -4.76
N GLY A 106 -1.53 8.13 -5.13
CA GLY A 106 -0.11 8.38 -5.08
C GLY A 106 0.78 7.19 -5.43
N PHE A 107 2.08 7.45 -5.40
CA PHE A 107 3.09 6.47 -5.75
C PHE A 107 3.23 5.39 -4.67
N LEU A 108 3.49 4.16 -5.12
CA LEU A 108 3.68 2.98 -4.29
C LEU A 108 4.97 2.28 -4.66
N ILE A 109 5.79 1.92 -3.67
CA ILE A 109 6.92 1.00 -3.82
C ILE A 109 6.91 0.01 -2.65
N ASN A 110 7.19 -1.27 -2.94
CA ASN A 110 7.15 -2.32 -1.94
C ASN A 110 8.19 -3.40 -2.24
N PRO A 111 9.45 -3.24 -1.81
CA PRO A 111 10.42 -4.30 -1.76
C PRO A 111 9.99 -5.35 -0.73
N SER A 112 10.15 -6.64 -1.06
CA SER A 112 9.84 -7.75 -0.18
C SER A 112 10.73 -8.96 -0.43
N ALA A 113 10.88 -9.78 0.60
CA ALA A 113 11.59 -11.05 0.53
C ALA A 113 10.72 -12.16 1.13
N GLY A 114 10.87 -13.38 0.67
CA GLY A 114 10.03 -14.47 1.12
C GLY A 114 10.48 -15.85 0.69
N LEU A 115 9.62 -16.82 1.00
CA LEU A 115 9.78 -18.22 0.65
C LEU A 115 8.61 -18.66 -0.22
N PHE A 116 8.94 -19.35 -1.30
CA PHE A 116 8.00 -19.98 -2.19
C PHE A 116 8.04 -21.49 -1.97
N PHE A 117 6.89 -22.10 -1.73
CA PHE A 117 6.71 -23.53 -1.51
C PHE A 117 5.99 -24.12 -2.72
N LYS A 118 6.70 -24.90 -3.53
CA LYS A 118 6.15 -25.59 -4.70
C LYS A 118 5.35 -26.80 -4.26
N THR A 119 4.11 -26.91 -4.72
CA THR A 119 3.23 -28.07 -4.50
C THR A 119 3.19 -28.95 -5.75
N SER A 120 2.86 -30.22 -5.60
CA SER A 120 2.85 -31.21 -6.68
C SER A 120 1.72 -31.03 -7.71
N HIS A 121 0.74 -30.16 -7.43
CA HIS A 121 -0.51 -30.03 -8.20
C HIS A 121 -0.55 -28.77 -9.09
N GLY A 122 0.59 -28.22 -9.51
CA GLY A 122 0.61 -27.07 -10.40
C GLY A 122 0.35 -25.71 -9.72
N TYR A 123 0.30 -25.67 -8.39
CA TYR A 123 0.23 -24.44 -7.62
C TYR A 123 1.36 -24.38 -6.59
N GLY A 124 1.59 -23.21 -6.03
CA GLY A 124 2.55 -22.99 -4.95
C GLY A 124 2.07 -21.94 -3.98
N ILE A 125 2.61 -21.96 -2.78
CA ILE A 125 2.32 -21.02 -1.72
C ILE A 125 3.53 -20.12 -1.52
N ALA A 126 3.32 -18.82 -1.44
CA ALA A 126 4.35 -17.84 -1.16
C ALA A 126 4.05 -17.12 0.14
N LEU A 127 5.03 -17.06 1.03
CA LEU A 127 4.99 -16.22 2.23
C LEU A 127 6.10 -15.19 2.12
N SER A 128 5.78 -13.91 2.26
CA SER A 128 6.76 -12.83 2.18
C SER A 128 6.50 -11.74 3.19
N ALA A 129 7.58 -11.09 3.58
CA ALA A 129 7.57 -9.87 4.37
C ALA A 129 8.28 -8.76 3.58
N GLY A 130 7.82 -7.54 3.70
CA GLY A 130 8.35 -6.42 2.96
C GLY A 130 8.09 -5.09 3.63
N TYR A 131 8.74 -4.08 3.08
CA TYR A 131 8.56 -2.70 3.48
C TYR A 131 7.79 -1.97 2.40
N ARG A 132 6.66 -1.37 2.78
CA ARG A 132 5.80 -0.67 1.86
C ARG A 132 5.87 0.82 2.13
N PHE A 133 6.36 1.54 1.15
CA PHE A 133 6.29 2.98 1.06
C PHE A 133 5.18 3.38 0.09
N HIS A 134 4.29 4.28 0.52
CA HIS A 134 3.35 4.92 -0.38
C HIS A 134 3.13 6.37 0.02
N GLN A 135 3.00 7.22 -0.99
CA GLN A 135 2.75 8.64 -0.86
C GLN A 135 1.34 8.94 -1.34
N LEU A 136 0.54 9.56 -0.50
CA LEU A 136 -0.79 10.03 -0.86
C LEU A 136 -0.77 11.55 -1.00
N ARG A 137 -1.49 12.05 -2.00
CA ARG A 137 -1.69 13.47 -2.23
C ARG A 137 -3.15 13.79 -2.02
N PHE A 138 -3.38 14.87 -1.29
CA PHE A 138 -4.70 15.44 -1.07
C PHE A 138 -4.68 16.87 -1.59
N SER A 139 -5.70 17.27 -2.34
CA SER A 139 -5.87 18.66 -2.76
C SER A 139 -7.25 19.15 -2.38
N ASP A 140 -7.30 20.43 -1.99
CA ASP A 140 -8.53 21.18 -1.74
C ASP A 140 -8.76 22.17 -2.89
N ASN A 141 -10.01 22.59 -3.11
CA ASN A 141 -10.38 23.63 -4.08
C ASN A 141 -9.72 25.00 -3.84
N SER A 142 -9.05 25.19 -2.70
CA SER A 142 -8.37 26.43 -2.29
C SER A 142 -6.85 26.40 -2.46
N ASP A 143 -6.32 25.65 -3.45
CA ASP A 143 -4.88 25.54 -3.77
C ASP A 143 -3.98 24.95 -2.66
N TYR A 144 -4.58 24.37 -1.61
CA TYR A 144 -3.85 23.70 -0.54
C TYR A 144 -3.55 22.25 -0.93
N LYS A 145 -2.26 21.90 -1.00
CA LYS A 145 -1.78 20.55 -1.32
C LYS A 145 -1.17 19.90 -0.09
N LEU A 146 -1.79 18.85 0.41
CA LEU A 146 -1.25 18.02 1.49
C LEU A 146 -0.60 16.78 0.90
N ARG A 147 0.64 16.49 1.34
CA ARG A 147 1.36 15.27 0.99
C ARG A 147 1.53 14.43 2.27
N ALA A 148 1.07 13.20 2.24
CA ALA A 148 1.22 12.26 3.35
C ALA A 148 2.06 11.06 2.90
N ASP A 149 3.18 10.81 3.59
CA ASP A 149 4.08 9.70 3.34
C ASP A 149 3.82 8.61 4.39
N TYR A 150 3.52 7.40 3.92
CA TYR A 150 3.22 6.27 4.78
C TYR A 150 4.27 5.18 4.63
N ASN A 151 4.81 4.75 5.76
CA ASN A 151 5.80 3.69 5.86
C ASN A 151 5.22 2.53 6.66
N ARG A 152 5.15 1.33 6.07
CA ARG A 152 4.51 0.17 6.73
C ARG A 152 5.24 -1.12 6.45
N LEU A 153 5.29 -2.01 7.43
CA LEU A 153 5.67 -3.40 7.22
C LEU A 153 4.48 -4.16 6.62
N SER A 154 4.73 -4.96 5.61
CA SER A 154 3.73 -5.80 4.94
C SER A 154 4.10 -7.27 5.06
N ILE A 155 3.12 -8.08 5.46
CA ILE A 155 3.22 -9.55 5.39
C ILE A 155 2.21 -10.01 4.37
N LYS A 156 2.63 -10.84 3.41
CA LYS A 156 1.80 -11.32 2.32
C LYS A 156 1.81 -12.84 2.27
N LEU A 157 0.63 -13.42 2.15
CA LEU A 157 0.42 -14.80 1.79
C LEU A 157 -0.15 -14.82 0.36
N GLY A 158 0.44 -15.59 -0.53
CA GLY A 158 0.03 -15.69 -1.93
C GLY A 158 -0.10 -17.13 -2.39
N ILE A 159 -0.99 -17.36 -3.36
CA ILE A 159 -1.09 -18.59 -4.11
C ILE A 159 -0.65 -18.29 -5.53
N LEU A 160 0.30 -19.07 -6.06
CA LEU A 160 0.79 -18.93 -7.41
C LEU A 160 0.34 -20.15 -8.21
N PHE A 161 -0.25 -19.92 -9.35
CA PHE A 161 -0.61 -20.95 -10.32
C PHE A 161 0.47 -21.00 -11.41
N HIS A 162 0.78 -22.22 -11.88
CA HIS A 162 1.92 -22.46 -12.79
C HIS A 162 1.42 -23.10 -14.08
#